data_2f483ad304ef7acce69f66025c8a3fb9
#
_entry.id   2f483ad304ef7acce69f66025c8a3fb9
#
_cell.length_a   1.000
_cell.length_b   1.000
_cell.length_c   1.000
_cell.angle_alpha   90.00
_cell.angle_beta   90.00
_cell.angle_gamma   90.00
#
_symmetry.space_group_name_H-M   'P 1'
#
loop_
_entity.id
_entity.type
_entity.pdbx_description
1 polymer ?
#
loop_
_entity_poly.entity_id
_entity_poly.type
_entity_poly.pdbx_seq_one_letter_code
_entity_poly.pdbx_strand_id
1 'polypeptide(L)'
;VEIQENVRGKNVVVIQSTCAPTNDSLMELMIMIDALKRASASRITAVIPYFGYARQDRRPRSARVAISARIVANMLQSVAGIERVLTMDLHADQIQGFFDIPVDNIYASPVLLADLQAQKTHKDLIVVSPDIGGVVRARAMAKQLGTDLAIIDKRRPKANVSEVMHLIGEVEGRHCVIMDDIIDTGGTLCKAAEALKERGAKGVTAYCTHAVLSGGAVARIAASELDELVVTDTIPLTAEAAKVAKIRQLTVAPLLAETLSRISKGDSVMSMFAE
;
A
#
# COMPACT_ATOMS: atom_id res chain seq x y z
N VAL A 1 -21.69 -18.16 -4.65
CA VAL A 1 -20.47 -18.68 -5.30
C VAL A 1 -20.61 -20.17 -5.52
N GLU A 2 -20.33 -20.65 -6.73
CA GLU A 2 -20.28 -22.05 -7.11
C GLU A 2 -18.92 -22.38 -7.72
N ILE A 3 -18.28 -23.46 -7.25
CA ILE A 3 -16.99 -23.91 -7.77
C ILE A 3 -17.26 -24.86 -8.95
N GLN A 4 -16.97 -24.41 -10.15
CA GLN A 4 -17.20 -25.16 -11.39
C GLN A 4 -16.11 -26.21 -11.66
N GLU A 5 -14.89 -25.97 -11.21
CA GLU A 5 -13.75 -26.84 -11.39
C GLU A 5 -13.59 -27.84 -10.24
N ASN A 6 -13.05 -29.03 -10.54
CA ASN A 6 -12.69 -29.97 -9.49
C ASN A 6 -11.42 -29.52 -8.76
N VAL A 7 -11.58 -29.06 -7.52
CA VAL A 7 -10.49 -28.57 -6.66
C VAL A 7 -10.11 -29.55 -5.55
N ARG A 8 -10.72 -30.76 -5.51
CA ARG A 8 -10.45 -31.77 -4.47
C ARG A 8 -8.96 -32.09 -4.40
N GLY A 9 -8.38 -31.93 -3.21
CA GLY A 9 -6.98 -32.22 -2.94
C GLY A 9 -5.99 -31.23 -3.56
N LYS A 10 -6.46 -30.15 -4.21
CA LYS A 10 -5.60 -29.13 -4.83
C LYS A 10 -5.26 -28.01 -3.85
N ASN A 11 -4.09 -27.42 -4.04
CA ASN A 11 -3.73 -26.13 -3.44
C ASN A 11 -4.38 -25.03 -4.27
N VAL A 12 -5.20 -24.21 -3.64
CA VAL A 12 -5.98 -23.16 -4.30
C VAL A 12 -5.52 -21.80 -3.81
N VAL A 13 -5.40 -20.86 -4.73
CA VAL A 13 -5.11 -19.45 -4.44
C VAL A 13 -6.36 -18.65 -4.74
N VAL A 14 -6.81 -17.85 -3.78
CA VAL A 14 -7.90 -16.88 -3.94
C VAL A 14 -7.31 -15.48 -3.91
N ILE A 15 -7.54 -14.70 -4.96
CA ILE A 15 -7.02 -13.34 -5.08
C ILE A 15 -8.18 -12.37 -4.92
N GLN A 16 -8.15 -11.57 -3.87
CA GLN A 16 -9.17 -10.57 -3.58
C GLN A 16 -8.59 -9.43 -2.75
N SER A 17 -8.50 -8.23 -3.31
CA SER A 17 -8.26 -7.03 -2.51
C SER A 17 -9.47 -6.71 -1.65
N THR A 18 -9.26 -6.44 -0.37
CA THR A 18 -10.34 -6.04 0.54
C THR A 18 -10.47 -4.52 0.61
N CYS A 19 -10.47 -3.89 -0.59
CA CYS A 19 -10.72 -2.46 -0.79
C CYS A 19 -12.21 -2.13 -0.75
N ALA A 20 -12.54 -0.85 -0.84
CA ALA A 20 -13.94 -0.39 -0.85
C ALA A 20 -14.73 -0.96 -2.06
N PRO A 21 -15.96 -1.44 -1.83
CA PRO A 21 -16.68 -1.53 -0.55
C PRO A 21 -16.09 -2.64 0.35
N THR A 22 -15.37 -2.26 1.38
CA THR A 22 -14.49 -3.17 2.14
C THR A 22 -15.21 -4.35 2.78
N ASN A 23 -16.40 -4.11 3.34
CA ASN A 23 -17.17 -5.17 3.99
C ASN A 23 -17.66 -6.21 2.97
N ASP A 24 -18.09 -5.74 1.80
CA ASP A 24 -18.57 -6.62 0.73
C ASP A 24 -17.42 -7.44 0.15
N SER A 25 -16.28 -6.81 -0.14
CA SER A 25 -15.07 -7.48 -0.63
C SER A 25 -14.54 -8.52 0.35
N LEU A 26 -14.57 -8.21 1.67
CA LEU A 26 -14.16 -9.14 2.70
C LEU A 26 -15.14 -10.32 2.82
N MET A 27 -16.45 -10.06 2.80
CA MET A 27 -17.46 -11.12 2.86
C MET A 27 -17.43 -12.00 1.62
N GLU A 28 -17.22 -11.42 0.43
CA GLU A 28 -17.04 -12.17 -0.81
C GLU A 28 -15.85 -13.13 -0.71
N LEU A 29 -14.71 -12.66 -0.20
CA LEU A 29 -13.53 -13.49 0.06
C LEU A 29 -13.86 -14.66 1.00
N MET A 30 -14.56 -14.40 2.10
CA MET A 30 -14.97 -15.41 3.08
C MET A 30 -15.86 -16.49 2.44
N ILE A 31 -16.82 -16.08 1.62
CA ILE A 31 -17.75 -16.99 0.94
C ILE A 31 -17.01 -17.83 -0.11
N MET A 32 -16.08 -17.26 -0.86
CA MET A 32 -15.26 -18.02 -1.81
C MET A 32 -14.41 -19.08 -1.10
N ILE A 33 -13.82 -18.73 0.03
CA ILE A 33 -13.00 -19.66 0.82
C ILE A 33 -13.86 -20.82 1.36
N ASP A 34 -15.05 -20.53 1.93
CA ASP A 34 -15.96 -21.58 2.42
C ASP A 34 -16.40 -22.52 1.30
N ALA A 35 -16.72 -21.99 0.12
CA ALA A 35 -17.08 -22.82 -1.04
C ALA A 35 -15.93 -23.76 -1.45
N LEU A 36 -14.69 -23.27 -1.47
CA LEU A 36 -13.49 -24.06 -1.77
C LEU A 36 -13.24 -25.16 -0.72
N LYS A 37 -13.42 -24.85 0.56
CA LYS A 37 -13.33 -25.85 1.64
C LYS A 37 -14.36 -26.95 1.47
N ARG A 38 -15.62 -26.60 1.19
CA ARG A 38 -16.69 -27.59 0.93
C ARG A 38 -16.44 -28.39 -0.33
N ALA A 39 -15.75 -27.82 -1.31
CA ALA A 39 -15.29 -28.53 -2.51
C ALA A 39 -14.03 -29.38 -2.27
N SER A 40 -13.57 -29.49 -1.00
CA SER A 40 -12.42 -30.30 -0.57
C SER A 40 -11.07 -29.85 -1.13
N ALA A 41 -10.86 -28.56 -1.32
CA ALA A 41 -9.52 -28.02 -1.54
C ALA A 41 -8.59 -28.45 -0.39
N SER A 42 -7.33 -28.79 -0.71
CA SER A 42 -6.35 -29.27 0.29
C SER A 42 -5.77 -28.11 1.08
N ARG A 43 -5.38 -27.04 0.41
CA ARG A 43 -4.85 -25.83 1.01
C ARG A 43 -5.44 -24.60 0.32
N ILE A 44 -5.71 -23.56 1.08
CA ILE A 44 -6.23 -22.29 0.55
C ILE A 44 -5.30 -21.16 1.01
N THR A 45 -4.69 -20.50 0.02
CA THR A 45 -3.91 -19.29 0.22
C THR A 45 -4.75 -18.08 -0.18
N ALA A 46 -4.94 -17.12 0.73
CA ALA A 46 -5.57 -15.85 0.41
C ALA A 46 -4.50 -14.84 -0.03
N VAL A 47 -4.58 -14.37 -1.26
CA VAL A 47 -3.80 -13.25 -1.78
C VAL A 47 -4.65 -11.99 -1.67
N ILE A 48 -4.25 -11.12 -0.77
CA ILE A 48 -4.96 -9.89 -0.45
C ILE A 48 -4.02 -8.71 -0.76
N PRO A 49 -3.94 -8.26 -2.02
CA PRO A 49 -3.00 -7.20 -2.40
C PRO A 49 -3.15 -5.94 -1.56
N TYR A 50 -4.38 -5.52 -1.26
CA TYR A 50 -4.67 -4.50 -0.26
C TYR A 50 -5.46 -5.09 0.90
N PHE A 51 -4.89 -5.03 2.11
CA PHE A 51 -5.51 -5.52 3.33
C PHE A 51 -6.36 -4.41 3.97
N GLY A 52 -7.67 -4.52 3.81
CA GLY A 52 -8.62 -3.58 4.40
C GLY A 52 -8.55 -3.59 5.93
N TYR A 53 -8.85 -2.45 6.55
CA TYR A 53 -8.74 -2.22 8.00
C TYR A 53 -7.30 -2.19 8.55
N ALA A 54 -6.25 -2.30 7.74
CA ALA A 54 -4.85 -2.30 8.16
C ALA A 54 -4.45 -1.08 9.01
N ARG A 55 -5.10 0.08 8.79
CA ARG A 55 -4.83 1.31 9.57
C ARG A 55 -5.36 1.27 11.00
N GLN A 56 -6.18 0.27 11.36
CA GLN A 56 -6.70 0.04 12.71
C GLN A 56 -5.98 -1.15 13.37
N ASP A 57 -4.65 -1.03 13.45
CA ASP A 57 -3.71 -2.05 13.92
C ASP A 57 -3.42 -1.98 15.42
N ARG A 58 -3.78 -0.86 16.07
CA ARG A 58 -3.50 -0.60 17.48
C ARG A 58 -4.54 0.29 18.13
N ARG A 59 -4.58 0.25 19.46
CA ARG A 59 -5.40 1.15 20.25
C ARG A 59 -4.56 2.34 20.71
N PRO A 60 -4.92 3.59 20.37
CA PRO A 60 -4.31 4.78 20.94
C PRO A 60 -4.48 4.82 22.47
N ARG A 61 -3.52 5.41 23.18
CA ARG A 61 -3.49 5.39 24.65
C ARG A 61 -4.77 5.91 25.32
N SER A 62 -5.44 6.89 24.71
CA SER A 62 -6.62 7.57 25.28
C SER A 62 -7.95 7.07 24.70
N ALA A 63 -7.96 6.09 23.80
CA ALA A 63 -9.17 5.67 23.09
C ALA A 63 -9.59 4.24 23.41
N ARG A 64 -10.90 4.01 23.54
CA ARG A 64 -11.52 2.68 23.64
C ARG A 64 -12.07 2.28 22.29
N VAL A 65 -11.18 1.84 21.40
CA VAL A 65 -11.52 1.46 20.02
C VAL A 65 -11.14 0.01 19.75
N ALA A 66 -11.77 -0.57 18.73
CA ALA A 66 -11.43 -1.90 18.24
C ALA A 66 -10.05 -1.90 17.56
N ILE A 67 -9.40 -3.07 17.54
CA ILE A 67 -8.25 -3.36 16.66
C ILE A 67 -8.82 -4.16 15.49
N SER A 68 -9.36 -3.45 14.49
CA SER A 68 -10.13 -4.08 13.41
C SER A 68 -9.27 -4.97 12.52
N ALA A 69 -7.98 -4.65 12.34
CA ALA A 69 -7.04 -5.50 11.63
C ALA A 69 -6.93 -6.90 12.25
N ARG A 70 -6.95 -7.01 13.59
CA ARG A 70 -6.94 -8.30 14.29
C ARG A 70 -8.26 -9.06 14.12
N ILE A 71 -9.40 -8.35 14.08
CA ILE A 71 -10.70 -8.98 13.84
C ILE A 71 -10.69 -9.63 12.45
N VAL A 72 -10.22 -8.91 11.42
CA VAL A 72 -10.11 -9.43 10.06
C VAL A 72 -9.17 -10.63 10.00
N ALA A 73 -8.01 -10.57 10.65
CA ALA A 73 -7.09 -11.69 10.72
C ALA A 73 -7.77 -12.94 11.32
N ASN A 74 -8.47 -12.79 12.45
CA ASN A 74 -9.20 -13.90 13.09
C ASN A 74 -10.32 -14.44 12.20
N MET A 75 -11.06 -13.59 11.50
CA MET A 75 -12.09 -14.05 10.55
C MET A 75 -11.48 -14.89 9.44
N LEU A 76 -10.38 -14.48 8.86
CA LEU A 76 -9.72 -15.19 7.77
C LEU A 76 -9.14 -16.54 8.23
N GLN A 77 -8.39 -16.57 9.32
CA GLN A 77 -7.72 -17.81 9.76
C GLN A 77 -8.65 -18.77 10.51
N SER A 78 -9.46 -18.27 11.47
CA SER A 78 -10.22 -19.13 12.38
C SER A 78 -11.61 -19.45 11.86
N VAL A 79 -12.28 -18.54 11.16
CA VAL A 79 -13.63 -18.73 10.62
C VAL A 79 -13.57 -19.26 9.20
N ALA A 80 -12.92 -18.55 8.28
CA ALA A 80 -12.76 -18.99 6.91
C ALA A 80 -11.79 -20.18 6.80
N GLY A 81 -10.74 -20.19 7.64
CA GLY A 81 -9.79 -21.31 7.75
C GLY A 81 -8.82 -21.38 6.57
N ILE A 82 -8.28 -20.24 6.15
CA ILE A 82 -7.13 -20.19 5.24
C ILE A 82 -5.87 -20.69 5.96
N GLU A 83 -4.89 -21.12 5.18
CA GLU A 83 -3.64 -21.66 5.72
C GLU A 83 -2.44 -20.73 5.47
N ARG A 84 -2.60 -19.69 4.65
CA ARG A 84 -1.57 -18.70 4.34
C ARG A 84 -2.21 -17.41 3.84
N VAL A 85 -1.58 -16.29 4.18
CA VAL A 85 -1.87 -14.98 3.60
C VAL A 85 -0.66 -14.51 2.80
N LEU A 86 -0.90 -14.00 1.59
CA LEU A 86 0.03 -13.19 0.83
C LEU A 86 -0.58 -11.79 0.70
N THR A 87 0.14 -10.78 1.13
CA THR A 87 -0.32 -9.38 1.06
C THR A 87 0.83 -8.46 0.68
N MET A 88 0.53 -7.21 0.39
CA MET A 88 1.54 -6.24 -0.06
C MET A 88 1.51 -4.98 0.81
N ASP A 89 2.69 -4.48 1.18
CA ASP A 89 2.89 -3.22 1.91
C ASP A 89 1.87 -3.00 3.03
N LEU A 90 1.80 -3.92 4.00
CA LEU A 90 0.98 -3.73 5.19
C LEU A 90 1.30 -2.39 5.84
N HIS A 91 0.26 -1.65 6.21
CA HIS A 91 0.42 -0.34 6.88
C HIS A 91 1.32 -0.42 8.13
N ALA A 92 1.31 -1.56 8.80
CA ALA A 92 2.15 -1.84 9.95
C ALA A 92 2.56 -3.32 9.95
N ASP A 93 3.85 -3.60 10.00
CA ASP A 93 4.39 -4.96 9.93
C ASP A 93 3.91 -5.87 11.07
N GLN A 94 3.59 -5.29 12.23
CA GLN A 94 3.05 -6.04 13.36
C GLN A 94 1.70 -6.72 13.09
N ILE A 95 0.97 -6.34 12.04
CA ILE A 95 -0.28 -7.01 11.61
C ILE A 95 -0.02 -8.49 11.31
N GLN A 96 1.16 -8.84 10.80
CA GLN A 96 1.57 -10.22 10.59
C GLN A 96 1.47 -11.06 11.88
N GLY A 97 1.75 -10.45 13.03
CA GLY A 97 1.63 -11.08 14.35
C GLY A 97 0.18 -11.28 14.84
N PHE A 98 -0.83 -10.83 14.09
CA PHE A 98 -2.24 -11.12 14.40
C PHE A 98 -2.69 -12.48 13.83
N PHE A 99 -1.88 -13.07 12.97
CA PHE A 99 -2.12 -14.38 12.39
C PHE A 99 -1.29 -15.44 13.09
N ASP A 100 -1.89 -16.62 13.27
CA ASP A 100 -1.22 -17.83 13.74
C ASP A 100 -0.74 -18.72 12.56
N ILE A 101 -1.05 -18.29 11.35
CA ILE A 101 -0.66 -18.91 10.08
C ILE A 101 0.42 -18.08 9.39
N PRO A 102 1.19 -18.65 8.44
CA PRO A 102 2.18 -17.90 7.68
C PRO A 102 1.58 -16.70 6.94
N VAL A 103 2.27 -15.56 7.04
CA VAL A 103 1.96 -14.33 6.30
C VAL A 103 3.18 -13.92 5.51
N ASP A 104 3.05 -13.82 4.21
CA ASP A 104 4.05 -13.23 3.33
C ASP A 104 3.62 -11.78 3.03
N ASN A 105 4.25 -10.81 3.70
CA ASN A 105 4.09 -9.39 3.38
C ASN A 105 5.20 -9.01 2.40
N ILE A 106 4.84 -8.80 1.15
CA ILE A 106 5.77 -8.37 0.10
C ILE A 106 5.68 -6.86 -0.12
N TYR A 107 6.63 -6.30 -0.85
CA TYR A 107 6.74 -4.85 -1.06
C TYR A 107 6.62 -4.49 -2.53
N ALA A 108 5.89 -3.41 -2.83
CA ALA A 108 5.80 -2.88 -4.19
C ALA A 108 7.07 -2.13 -4.63
N SER A 109 8.02 -1.92 -3.71
CA SER A 109 9.24 -1.13 -3.96
C SER A 109 10.00 -1.53 -5.23
N PRO A 110 10.16 -2.81 -5.64
CA PRO A 110 10.84 -3.14 -6.90
C PRO A 110 10.10 -2.60 -8.14
N VAL A 111 8.75 -2.61 -8.12
CA VAL A 111 7.94 -2.09 -9.22
C VAL A 111 8.03 -0.57 -9.30
N LEU A 112 7.92 0.11 -8.14
CA LEU A 112 8.01 1.56 -8.05
C LEU A 112 9.43 2.06 -8.40
N LEU A 113 10.48 1.36 -7.96
CA LEU A 113 11.86 1.67 -8.26
C LEU A 113 12.16 1.54 -9.76
N ALA A 114 11.70 0.44 -10.39
CA ALA A 114 11.91 0.22 -11.82
C ALA A 114 11.29 1.35 -12.66
N ASP A 115 10.10 1.80 -12.30
CA ASP A 115 9.43 2.92 -12.95
C ASP A 115 10.20 4.23 -12.75
N LEU A 116 10.63 4.55 -11.51
CA LEU A 116 11.44 5.72 -11.21
C LEU A 116 12.76 5.74 -12.00
N GLN A 117 13.44 4.60 -12.10
CA GLN A 117 14.68 4.47 -12.87
C GLN A 117 14.47 4.61 -14.38
N ALA A 118 13.32 4.13 -14.89
CA ALA A 118 12.97 4.25 -16.32
C ALA A 118 12.68 5.69 -16.74
N GLN A 119 12.18 6.51 -15.84
CA GLN A 119 11.84 7.92 -16.08
C GLN A 119 13.05 8.81 -16.38
N LYS A 120 14.30 8.41 -16.12
CA LYS A 120 15.62 9.04 -16.43
C LYS A 120 15.72 10.57 -16.36
N THR A 121 14.68 11.26 -15.91
CA THR A 121 14.46 12.69 -16.16
C THR A 121 15.04 13.61 -15.10
N HIS A 122 15.50 13.07 -13.95
CA HIS A 122 15.83 13.95 -12.83
C HIS A 122 17.19 13.65 -12.22
N LYS A 123 18.22 14.37 -12.72
CA LYS A 123 19.57 14.34 -12.12
C LYS A 123 19.57 14.87 -10.66
N ASP A 124 18.56 15.70 -10.32
CA ASP A 124 18.43 16.38 -9.02
C ASP A 124 17.26 15.80 -8.20
N LEU A 125 17.09 14.47 -8.24
CA LEU A 125 15.99 13.80 -7.52
C LEU A 125 16.29 13.77 -6.02
N ILE A 126 15.24 13.94 -5.20
CA ILE A 126 15.26 13.70 -3.75
C ILE A 126 14.02 12.93 -3.34
N VAL A 127 14.20 11.90 -2.52
CA VAL A 127 13.06 11.15 -1.93
C VAL A 127 12.54 11.89 -0.71
N VAL A 128 11.23 11.96 -0.57
CA VAL A 128 10.56 12.67 0.53
C VAL A 128 9.65 11.69 1.29
N SER A 129 9.83 11.64 2.60
CA SER A 129 8.85 11.01 3.48
C SER A 129 7.77 12.02 3.86
N PRO A 130 6.47 11.73 3.64
CA PRO A 130 5.39 12.67 3.95
C PRO A 130 5.11 12.79 5.45
N ASP A 131 5.68 11.92 6.28
CA ASP A 131 5.62 11.95 7.73
C ASP A 131 6.74 11.10 8.36
N ILE A 132 6.79 11.08 9.70
CA ILE A 132 7.82 10.32 10.44
C ILE A 132 7.61 8.80 10.28
N GLY A 133 6.36 8.33 10.12
CA GLY A 133 6.04 6.90 9.98
C GLY A 133 6.59 6.28 8.69
N GLY A 134 6.63 7.05 7.59
CA GLY A 134 7.11 6.61 6.28
C GLY A 134 8.63 6.66 6.09
N VAL A 135 9.40 7.17 7.07
CA VAL A 135 10.86 7.42 6.92
C VAL A 135 11.64 6.17 6.53
N VAL A 136 11.31 5.02 7.09
CA VAL A 136 12.05 3.77 6.81
C VAL A 136 11.90 3.40 5.33
N ARG A 137 10.69 3.45 4.79
CA ARG A 137 10.38 3.17 3.38
C ARG A 137 11.07 4.18 2.45
N ALA A 138 10.94 5.47 2.76
CA ALA A 138 11.55 6.53 1.96
C ALA A 138 13.08 6.44 1.95
N ARG A 139 13.69 6.08 3.09
CA ARG A 139 15.15 5.87 3.21
C ARG A 139 15.65 4.70 2.36
N ALA A 140 14.92 3.57 2.38
CA ALA A 140 15.27 2.42 1.55
C ALA A 140 15.24 2.80 0.06
N MET A 141 14.21 3.51 -0.39
CA MET A 141 14.11 4.00 -1.77
C MET A 141 15.24 4.99 -2.12
N ALA A 142 15.53 5.93 -1.24
CA ALA A 142 16.61 6.90 -1.45
C ALA A 142 17.98 6.20 -1.59
N LYS A 143 18.25 5.18 -0.77
CA LYS A 143 19.47 4.36 -0.84
C LYS A 143 19.59 3.66 -2.20
N GLN A 144 18.52 3.01 -2.67
CA GLN A 144 18.51 2.30 -3.96
C GLN A 144 18.65 3.24 -5.17
N LEU A 145 18.14 4.47 -5.05
CA LEU A 145 18.29 5.50 -6.08
C LEU A 145 19.61 6.27 -6.00
N GLY A 146 20.38 6.10 -4.91
CA GLY A 146 21.61 6.86 -4.68
C GLY A 146 21.36 8.35 -4.48
N THR A 147 20.25 8.73 -3.84
CA THR A 147 19.85 10.13 -3.63
C THR A 147 19.63 10.46 -2.15
N ASP A 148 19.44 11.74 -1.85
CA ASP A 148 19.17 12.22 -0.50
C ASP A 148 17.71 11.94 -0.09
N LEU A 149 17.46 12.09 1.22
CA LEU A 149 16.15 11.98 1.86
C LEU A 149 15.77 13.31 2.50
N ALA A 150 14.55 13.75 2.25
CA ALA A 150 13.89 14.80 3.04
C ALA A 150 12.70 14.22 3.82
N ILE A 151 12.33 14.88 4.91
CA ILE A 151 11.25 14.42 5.80
C ILE A 151 10.34 15.61 6.10
N ILE A 152 9.04 15.40 5.96
CA ILE A 152 8.03 16.35 6.40
C ILE A 152 7.58 15.97 7.81
N ASP A 153 7.97 16.77 8.81
CA ASP A 153 7.52 16.63 10.19
C ASP A 153 6.29 17.50 10.44
N LYS A 154 5.16 16.85 10.72
CA LYS A 154 3.88 17.49 10.98
C LYS A 154 3.74 17.78 12.46
N ARG A 155 3.78 19.04 12.85
CA ARG A 155 3.55 19.46 14.23
C ARG A 155 2.22 20.18 14.36
N ARG A 156 1.39 19.72 15.29
CA ARG A 156 0.22 20.46 15.77
C ARG A 156 0.60 21.14 17.09
N PRO A 157 0.97 22.41 17.09
CA PRO A 157 1.42 23.09 18.32
C PRO A 157 0.32 23.19 19.38
N LYS A 158 -0.95 23.22 18.97
CA LYS A 158 -2.15 23.20 19.86
C LYS A 158 -3.36 22.63 19.12
N ALA A 159 -4.36 22.15 19.86
CA ALA A 159 -5.68 21.85 19.30
C ALA A 159 -6.26 23.13 18.63
N ASN A 160 -6.80 23.00 17.42
CA ASN A 160 -7.37 24.09 16.60
C ASN A 160 -6.38 25.10 16.02
N VAL A 161 -5.08 24.81 15.98
CA VAL A 161 -4.09 25.61 15.25
C VAL A 161 -3.75 24.90 13.93
N SER A 162 -3.50 25.69 12.88
CA SER A 162 -3.09 25.17 11.57
C SER A 162 -1.86 24.26 11.71
N GLU A 163 -1.89 23.15 11.00
CA GLU A 163 -0.81 22.16 10.96
C GLU A 163 0.43 22.83 10.32
N VAL A 164 1.52 22.93 11.07
CA VAL A 164 2.78 23.46 10.54
C VAL A 164 3.62 22.30 10.04
N MET A 165 4.03 22.37 8.77
CA MET A 165 4.93 21.41 8.17
C MET A 165 6.38 21.87 8.30
N HIS A 166 7.17 21.15 9.09
CA HIS A 166 8.61 21.33 9.14
C HIS A 166 9.28 20.39 8.15
N LEU A 167 9.98 20.98 7.17
CA LEU A 167 10.78 20.23 6.22
C LEU A 167 12.21 20.06 6.78
N ILE A 168 12.69 18.83 6.82
CA ILE A 168 14.06 18.45 7.16
C ILE A 168 14.70 17.97 5.86
N GLY A 169 15.74 18.64 5.40
CA GLY A 169 16.44 18.38 4.12
C GLY A 169 16.27 19.52 3.14
N GLU A 170 17.14 19.56 2.11
CA GLU A 170 17.20 20.60 1.10
C GLU A 170 16.49 20.16 -0.17
N VAL A 171 15.41 20.87 -0.53
CA VAL A 171 14.56 20.54 -1.69
C VAL A 171 14.58 21.63 -2.77
N GLU A 172 15.18 22.78 -2.50
CA GLU A 172 15.26 23.87 -3.46
C GLU A 172 15.96 23.43 -4.75
N GLY A 173 15.32 23.71 -5.86
CA GLY A 173 15.83 23.34 -7.19
C GLY A 173 15.82 21.84 -7.49
N ARG A 174 15.20 20.98 -6.66
CA ARG A 174 15.19 19.53 -6.82
C ARG A 174 13.81 19.00 -7.25
N HIS A 175 13.80 17.81 -7.83
CA HIS A 175 12.59 17.04 -8.09
C HIS A 175 12.30 16.13 -6.90
N CYS A 176 11.21 16.39 -6.21
CA CYS A 176 10.79 15.67 -5.01
C CYS A 176 9.92 14.44 -5.37
N VAL A 177 10.28 13.28 -4.85
CA VAL A 177 9.50 12.05 -4.96
C VAL A 177 8.97 11.67 -3.58
N ILE A 178 7.69 11.92 -3.34
CA ILE A 178 7.02 11.53 -2.10
C ILE A 178 6.73 10.03 -2.14
N MET A 179 7.11 9.30 -1.08
CA MET A 179 6.86 7.85 -0.95
C MET A 179 5.90 7.58 0.20
N ASP A 180 4.78 6.91 -0.09
CA ASP A 180 3.79 6.50 0.92
C ASP A 180 3.26 5.09 0.65
N ASP A 181 2.65 4.44 1.67
CA ASP A 181 1.97 3.16 1.49
C ASP A 181 0.51 3.32 1.06
N ILE A 182 -0.18 4.30 1.62
CA ILE A 182 -1.62 4.49 1.43
C ILE A 182 -1.94 5.96 1.19
N ILE A 183 -2.64 6.24 0.10
CA ILE A 183 -3.29 7.54 -0.11
C ILE A 183 -4.79 7.36 0.04
N ASP A 184 -5.34 7.88 1.12
CA ASP A 184 -6.77 7.82 1.42
C ASP A 184 -7.48 9.10 0.93
N THR A 185 -7.61 10.12 1.75
CA THR A 185 -8.30 11.37 1.35
C THR A 185 -7.42 12.32 0.52
N GLY A 186 -6.15 12.05 0.38
CA GLY A 186 -5.18 12.87 -0.35
C GLY A 186 -4.80 14.20 0.30
N GLY A 187 -5.44 14.57 1.42
CA GLY A 187 -5.21 15.87 2.06
C GLY A 187 -3.77 16.07 2.53
N THR A 188 -3.19 15.06 3.14
CA THR A 188 -1.77 15.08 3.57
C THR A 188 -0.81 15.23 2.39
N LEU A 189 -1.04 14.44 1.34
CA LEU A 189 -0.22 14.44 0.14
C LEU A 189 -0.24 15.81 -0.56
N CYS A 190 -1.44 16.39 -0.75
CA CYS A 190 -1.59 17.68 -1.44
C CYS A 190 -0.91 18.81 -0.66
N LYS A 191 -1.07 18.85 0.66
CA LYS A 191 -0.36 19.82 1.51
C LYS A 191 1.15 19.61 1.49
N ALA A 192 1.61 18.36 1.44
CA ALA A 192 3.03 18.07 1.31
C ALA A 192 3.58 18.59 -0.01
N ALA A 193 2.87 18.39 -1.12
CA ALA A 193 3.26 18.92 -2.42
C ALA A 193 3.32 20.45 -2.44
N GLU A 194 2.31 21.14 -1.89
CA GLU A 194 2.28 22.58 -1.73
C GLU A 194 3.50 23.10 -0.93
N ALA A 195 3.76 22.51 0.24
CA ALA A 195 4.90 22.90 1.08
C ALA A 195 6.25 22.68 0.39
N LEU A 196 6.40 21.64 -0.42
CA LEU A 196 7.62 21.41 -1.19
C LEU A 196 7.79 22.44 -2.31
N LYS A 197 6.71 22.77 -3.02
CA LYS A 197 6.73 23.82 -4.06
C LYS A 197 7.05 25.20 -3.47
N GLU A 198 6.48 25.56 -2.32
CA GLU A 198 6.79 26.79 -1.58
C GLU A 198 8.27 26.87 -1.15
N ARG A 199 8.93 25.72 -0.95
CA ARG A 199 10.35 25.61 -0.63
C ARG A 199 11.25 25.50 -1.87
N GLY A 200 10.72 25.81 -3.06
CA GLY A 200 11.47 25.88 -4.31
C GLY A 200 11.72 24.55 -5.01
N ALA A 201 10.94 23.49 -4.70
CA ALA A 201 11.01 22.25 -5.46
C ALA A 201 10.62 22.50 -6.93
N LYS A 202 11.42 21.98 -7.88
CA LYS A 202 11.14 22.08 -9.33
C LYS A 202 9.91 21.26 -9.73
N GLY A 203 9.78 20.09 -9.15
CA GLY A 203 8.69 19.16 -9.40
C GLY A 203 8.38 18.33 -8.17
N VAL A 204 7.14 17.85 -8.05
CA VAL A 204 6.69 16.96 -6.97
C VAL A 204 5.86 15.83 -7.55
N THR A 205 6.42 14.64 -7.52
CA THR A 205 5.74 13.40 -7.88
C THR A 205 5.50 12.56 -6.63
N ALA A 206 4.42 11.82 -6.56
CA ALA A 206 4.18 10.88 -5.47
C ALA A 206 4.09 9.45 -5.98
N TYR A 207 4.65 8.52 -5.24
CA TYR A 207 4.53 7.08 -5.45
C TYR A 207 3.87 6.45 -4.23
N CYS A 208 2.85 5.64 -4.49
CA CYS A 208 2.07 5.01 -3.44
C CYS A 208 1.65 3.60 -3.84
N THR A 209 1.68 2.68 -2.89
CA THR A 209 1.22 1.32 -3.15
C THR A 209 -0.30 1.27 -3.24
N HIS A 210 -1.04 1.81 -2.27
CA HIS A 210 -2.48 1.62 -2.16
C HIS A 210 -3.26 2.92 -2.39
N ALA A 211 -3.91 3.00 -3.55
CA ALA A 211 -4.74 4.13 -3.96
C ALA A 211 -6.18 3.99 -3.43
N VAL A 212 -6.40 4.24 -2.14
CA VAL A 212 -7.76 4.19 -1.55
C VAL A 212 -8.64 5.31 -2.11
N LEU A 213 -8.10 6.52 -2.25
CA LEU A 213 -8.70 7.68 -2.91
C LEU A 213 -10.14 7.99 -2.49
N SER A 214 -10.42 7.95 -1.18
CA SER A 214 -11.75 8.22 -0.63
C SER A 214 -12.08 9.71 -0.51
N GLY A 215 -13.34 10.03 -0.28
CA GLY A 215 -13.80 11.34 0.20
C GLY A 215 -13.36 12.55 -0.63
N GLY A 216 -13.47 12.49 -1.97
CA GLY A 216 -13.12 13.60 -2.86
C GLY A 216 -11.60 13.75 -3.10
N ALA A 217 -10.82 12.70 -2.81
CA ALA A 217 -9.37 12.67 -3.01
C ALA A 217 -9.00 12.93 -4.47
N VAL A 218 -9.72 12.34 -5.41
CA VAL A 218 -9.46 12.46 -6.86
C VAL A 218 -9.51 13.92 -7.31
N ALA A 219 -10.58 14.64 -6.96
CA ALA A 219 -10.71 16.06 -7.30
C ALA A 219 -9.62 16.92 -6.61
N ARG A 220 -9.28 16.60 -5.36
CA ARG A 220 -8.22 17.30 -4.62
C ARG A 220 -6.85 17.11 -5.25
N ILE A 221 -6.52 15.90 -5.66
CA ILE A 221 -5.25 15.58 -6.34
C ILE A 221 -5.21 16.27 -7.70
N ALA A 222 -6.28 16.22 -8.47
CA ALA A 222 -6.36 16.90 -9.77
C ALA A 222 -6.08 18.41 -9.68
N ALA A 223 -6.56 19.06 -8.60
CA ALA A 223 -6.40 20.50 -8.35
C ALA A 223 -5.10 20.86 -7.60
N SER A 224 -4.31 19.90 -7.15
CA SER A 224 -3.12 20.14 -6.32
C SER A 224 -1.89 20.55 -7.13
N GLU A 225 -0.85 20.99 -6.41
CA GLU A 225 0.51 21.28 -6.95
C GLU A 225 1.32 20.00 -7.29
N LEU A 226 0.72 18.83 -7.10
CA LEU A 226 1.34 17.57 -7.48
C LEU A 226 1.41 17.45 -9.00
N ASP A 227 2.59 17.13 -9.53
CA ASP A 227 2.79 16.95 -10.96
C ASP A 227 2.25 15.59 -11.44
N GLU A 228 2.51 14.51 -10.66
CA GLU A 228 2.03 13.16 -10.95
C GLU A 228 1.83 12.36 -9.64
N LEU A 229 0.82 11.50 -9.64
CA LEU A 229 0.60 10.45 -8.65
C LEU A 229 0.71 9.09 -9.33
N VAL A 230 1.71 8.32 -8.97
CA VAL A 230 1.91 6.94 -9.44
C VAL A 230 1.44 5.97 -8.35
N VAL A 231 0.53 5.08 -8.70
CA VAL A 231 -0.05 4.10 -7.77
C VAL A 231 0.04 2.70 -8.34
N THR A 232 -0.20 1.69 -7.53
CA THR A 232 -0.29 0.31 -8.03
C THR A 232 -1.74 -0.14 -8.21
N ASP A 233 -1.91 -1.27 -8.91
CA ASP A 233 -3.21 -1.92 -9.13
C ASP A 233 -3.62 -2.86 -7.98
N THR A 234 -3.03 -2.73 -6.80
CA THR A 234 -3.52 -3.38 -5.57
C THR A 234 -4.95 -2.97 -5.23
N ILE A 235 -5.36 -1.78 -5.65
CA ILE A 235 -6.73 -1.28 -5.63
C ILE A 235 -7.08 -0.81 -7.05
N PRO A 236 -8.16 -1.30 -7.66
CA PRO A 236 -8.61 -0.81 -8.96
C PRO A 236 -8.94 0.68 -8.91
N LEU A 237 -8.47 1.44 -9.90
CA LEU A 237 -8.88 2.84 -10.02
C LEU A 237 -10.38 2.95 -10.35
N THR A 238 -11.05 3.90 -9.72
CA THR A 238 -12.41 4.27 -10.13
C THR A 238 -12.40 4.88 -11.53
N ALA A 239 -13.54 4.85 -12.21
CA ALA A 239 -13.69 5.50 -13.52
C ALA A 239 -13.38 7.01 -13.50
N GLU A 240 -13.58 7.67 -12.35
CA GLU A 240 -13.21 9.06 -12.11
C GLU A 240 -11.69 9.22 -12.03
N ALA A 241 -11.03 8.42 -11.19
CA ALA A 241 -9.58 8.46 -10.99
C ALA A 241 -8.81 8.15 -12.28
N ALA A 242 -9.28 7.18 -13.06
CA ALA A 242 -8.66 6.79 -14.34
C ALA A 242 -8.71 7.88 -15.42
N LYS A 243 -9.56 8.88 -15.27
CA LYS A 243 -9.66 10.04 -16.20
C LYS A 243 -8.72 11.19 -15.83
N VAL A 244 -8.15 11.17 -14.64
CA VAL A 244 -7.25 12.24 -14.18
C VAL A 244 -5.86 12.00 -14.73
N ALA A 245 -5.40 12.86 -15.62
CA ALA A 245 -4.09 12.73 -16.30
C ALA A 245 -2.88 12.67 -15.33
N LYS A 246 -3.03 13.23 -14.13
CA LYS A 246 -2.00 13.17 -13.08
C LYS A 246 -1.91 11.83 -12.37
N ILE A 247 -2.89 10.92 -12.53
CA ILE A 247 -2.91 9.63 -11.84
C ILE A 247 -2.53 8.53 -12.84
N ARG A 248 -1.42 7.86 -12.55
CA ARG A 248 -0.92 6.74 -13.36
C ARG A 248 -0.85 5.47 -12.52
N GLN A 249 -1.21 4.34 -13.11
CA GLN A 249 -1.25 3.06 -12.41
C GLN A 249 -0.21 2.08 -12.96
N LEU A 250 0.52 1.43 -12.07
CA LEU A 250 1.46 0.35 -12.35
C LEU A 250 0.87 -0.99 -11.92
N THR A 251 1.19 -2.05 -12.67
CA THR A 251 0.74 -3.38 -12.28
C THR A 251 1.75 -4.09 -11.38
N VAL A 252 1.25 -4.72 -10.31
CA VAL A 252 2.01 -5.61 -9.43
C VAL A 252 1.82 -7.09 -9.79
N ALA A 253 1.04 -7.40 -10.83
CA ALA A 253 0.72 -8.77 -11.20
C ALA A 253 1.97 -9.64 -11.47
N PRO A 254 3.01 -9.18 -12.18
CA PRO A 254 4.23 -9.98 -12.35
C PRO A 254 4.94 -10.31 -11.04
N LEU A 255 4.97 -9.35 -10.10
CA LEU A 255 5.58 -9.53 -8.77
C LEU A 255 4.79 -10.56 -7.93
N LEU A 256 3.46 -10.48 -7.93
CA LEU A 256 2.60 -11.46 -7.27
C LEU A 256 2.75 -12.85 -7.88
N ALA A 257 2.81 -12.96 -9.21
CA ALA A 257 2.98 -14.22 -9.91
C ALA A 257 4.32 -14.90 -9.57
N GLU A 258 5.42 -14.15 -9.55
CA GLU A 258 6.73 -14.64 -9.13
C GLU A 258 6.72 -15.09 -7.67
N THR A 259 6.10 -14.30 -6.77
CA THR A 259 5.97 -14.66 -5.36
C THR A 259 5.20 -15.98 -5.19
N LEU A 260 4.07 -16.14 -5.87
CA LEU A 260 3.29 -17.37 -5.83
C LEU A 260 4.05 -18.57 -6.39
N SER A 261 4.83 -18.36 -7.46
CA SER A 261 5.71 -19.39 -8.01
C SER A 261 6.74 -19.86 -6.99
N ARG A 262 7.38 -18.93 -6.28
CA ARG A 262 8.35 -19.24 -5.21
C ARG A 262 7.71 -19.96 -4.04
N ILE A 263 6.58 -19.49 -3.55
CA ILE A 263 5.83 -20.17 -2.49
C ILE A 263 5.49 -21.61 -2.90
N SER A 264 5.05 -21.83 -4.14
CA SER A 264 4.71 -23.16 -4.66
C SER A 264 5.91 -24.09 -4.76
N LYS A 265 7.09 -23.56 -5.03
CA LYS A 265 8.35 -24.32 -5.14
C LYS A 265 9.09 -24.47 -3.80
N GLY A 266 8.68 -23.73 -2.77
CA GLY A 266 9.40 -23.67 -1.50
C GLY A 266 10.66 -22.78 -1.53
N ASP A 267 10.75 -21.88 -2.51
CA ASP A 267 11.85 -20.93 -2.64
C ASP A 267 11.67 -19.71 -1.73
N SER A 268 12.77 -19.01 -1.42
CA SER A 268 12.74 -17.81 -0.59
C SER A 268 12.03 -16.66 -1.29
N VAL A 269 10.97 -16.14 -0.66
CA VAL A 269 10.28 -14.92 -1.08
C VAL A 269 11.10 -13.68 -0.73
N MET A 270 11.73 -13.66 0.44
CA MET A 270 12.49 -12.49 0.92
C MET A 270 13.70 -12.15 0.05
N SER A 271 14.26 -13.12 -0.66
CA SER A 271 15.39 -12.85 -1.59
C SER A 271 15.02 -11.94 -2.76
N MET A 272 13.74 -11.71 -3.02
CA MET A 272 13.26 -10.76 -4.03
C MET A 272 13.40 -9.30 -3.58
N PHE A 273 13.57 -9.07 -2.27
CA PHE A 273 13.61 -7.76 -1.63
C PHE A 273 14.94 -7.52 -0.89
N ALA A 274 15.93 -8.38 -1.12
CA ALA A 274 17.28 -8.22 -0.55
C ALA A 274 17.87 -6.89 -1.06
N GLU A 275 18.34 -6.06 -0.11
CA GLU A 275 18.93 -4.74 -0.32
C GLU A 275 20.33 -4.81 -0.95
#